data_30e5f3708ef9284cad4d98dc9669d730
#
_entry.id   30e5f3708ef9284cad4d98dc9669d730
#
_cell.length_a   1.000
_cell.length_b   1.000
_cell.length_c   1.000
_cell.angle_alpha   90.00
_cell.angle_beta   90.00
_cell.angle_gamma   90.00
#
_symmetry.space_group_name_H-M   'P 1'
#
loop_
_entity.id
_entity.type
_entity.pdbx_description
1 polymer ?
#
loop_
_entity_poly.entity_id
_entity_poly.type
_entity_poly.pdbx_seq_one_letter_code
_entity_poly.pdbx_strand_id
1 'polypeptide(L)'
;MLTIRLLGVPAIQQDGQRLRPPRGRKAWVLLGYLVLAERPPSRRRLAEMLFGDADDPLRALRWTLAELRRSLGDAITFEGDPLICTIGVDVVVDVHTLVADQADPVELLELEGELLEGLDLSSCPALDSWLVVERHRLSATREARLREAAVALLATGQASGAVAFAAGAVASNPLEEGNHELLVRSLAMSGNRDAALREVAVADDLLQRELGIPASAALRDAATNGSHSSMIAPLGGRAAALSQLEAGRAAIAAGAVEAGLQCLRWAVAEADRCADTQLKGQALAALGGALIHATRGRDEEGSILLHEAIELAWQSSDRPTAVTAYRELGFVEVQAGRRDTAEAALSKAEAHAETDEELAAILGVRGMNASDRADYPRAFQLLRQSVERADRCRDRRQQAWSLSLIGRAHLLRGERSQATTAVTESIELVYEERWMAFLPWPQTLRAELDLAAGKSEVAAETLERAWHLACQLNDACWEGMAARGLGLLNTKRGEHDMADRWLAEAAVRSTRVPDRYQWVHAHVLDTMISSALDRGSNELAGALIRTLATLAARCDMRELIVRAHLHRYRTGDRAALTSARLLAQDIDNPVLTNLLRA
;
A
#
# COMPACT_ATOMS: atom_id res chain seq x y z
N MET A 1 -29.73 -16.00 -13.24
CA MET A 1 -28.69 -15.35 -12.42
C MET A 1 -28.91 -13.85 -12.46
N LEU A 2 -28.98 -13.19 -11.32
CA LEU A 2 -29.11 -11.73 -11.22
C LEU A 2 -27.72 -11.10 -11.13
N THR A 3 -27.43 -10.13 -11.99
CA THR A 3 -26.16 -9.39 -11.97
C THR A 3 -26.43 -7.93 -11.67
N ILE A 4 -25.74 -7.39 -10.68
CA ILE A 4 -25.78 -5.98 -10.30
C ILE A 4 -24.45 -5.36 -10.66
N ARG A 5 -24.50 -4.40 -11.58
CA ARG A 5 -23.34 -3.62 -11.99
C ARG A 5 -23.34 -2.30 -11.24
N LEU A 6 -22.31 -2.07 -10.47
CA LEU A 6 -22.02 -0.82 -9.76
C LEU A 6 -20.80 -0.11 -10.34
N LEU A 7 -19.93 -0.84 -11.07
CA LEU A 7 -18.82 -0.27 -11.83
C LEU A 7 -19.35 0.20 -13.21
N GLY A 8 -18.96 1.39 -13.62
CA GLY A 8 -19.53 2.09 -14.76
C GLY A 8 -20.94 2.60 -14.46
N VAL A 9 -21.76 2.75 -15.50
CA VAL A 9 -23.16 3.18 -15.37
C VAL A 9 -23.96 2.09 -14.66
N PRO A 10 -24.57 2.37 -13.50
CA PRO A 10 -25.24 1.35 -12.68
C PRO A 10 -26.40 0.64 -13.43
N ALA A 11 -26.46 -0.68 -13.32
CA ALA A 11 -27.46 -1.48 -13.99
C ALA A 11 -27.81 -2.76 -13.19
N ILE A 12 -29.03 -3.24 -13.36
CA ILE A 12 -29.47 -4.56 -12.89
C ILE A 12 -29.81 -5.39 -14.12
N GLN A 13 -29.31 -6.61 -14.17
CA GLN A 13 -29.55 -7.54 -15.29
C GLN A 13 -29.99 -8.90 -14.74
N GLN A 14 -30.94 -9.53 -15.38
CA GLN A 14 -31.32 -10.91 -15.12
C GLN A 14 -31.19 -11.72 -16.40
N ASP A 15 -30.36 -12.76 -16.35
CA ASP A 15 -30.06 -13.60 -17.51
C ASP A 15 -29.69 -12.79 -18.78
N GLY A 16 -28.88 -11.72 -18.61
CA GLY A 16 -28.44 -10.83 -19.67
C GLY A 16 -29.43 -9.73 -20.09
N GLN A 17 -30.67 -9.74 -19.56
CA GLN A 17 -31.66 -8.70 -19.87
C GLN A 17 -31.65 -7.61 -18.79
N ARG A 18 -31.61 -6.34 -19.21
CA ARG A 18 -31.69 -5.20 -18.28
C ARG A 18 -33.07 -5.15 -17.62
N LEU A 19 -33.07 -5.14 -16.29
CA LEU A 19 -34.26 -4.88 -15.48
C LEU A 19 -34.48 -3.39 -15.29
N ARG A 20 -35.69 -3.03 -14.83
CA ARG A 20 -36.02 -1.65 -14.49
C ARG A 20 -35.20 -1.19 -13.30
N PRO A 21 -34.39 -0.12 -13.44
CA PRO A 21 -33.57 0.37 -12.34
C PRO A 21 -34.41 0.96 -11.21
N PRO A 22 -33.89 0.99 -9.96
CA PRO A 22 -34.52 1.69 -8.86
C PRO A 22 -34.63 3.18 -9.16
N ARG A 23 -35.74 3.80 -8.75
CA ARG A 23 -35.97 5.22 -9.00
C ARG A 23 -35.13 6.07 -8.08
N GLY A 24 -34.44 7.06 -8.66
CA GLY A 24 -33.67 8.07 -7.96
C GLY A 24 -32.20 7.67 -7.73
N ARG A 25 -31.32 8.68 -7.89
CA ARG A 25 -29.85 8.50 -7.74
C ARG A 25 -29.46 7.99 -6.35
N LYS A 26 -30.12 8.49 -5.30
CA LYS A 26 -29.84 8.10 -3.90
C LYS A 26 -30.12 6.61 -3.61
N ALA A 27 -30.96 5.94 -4.39
CA ALA A 27 -31.17 4.50 -4.27
C ALA A 27 -29.94 3.69 -4.68
N TRP A 28 -29.30 4.06 -5.78
CA TRP A 28 -28.07 3.45 -6.24
C TRP A 28 -26.90 3.68 -5.25
N VAL A 29 -26.82 4.89 -4.73
CA VAL A 29 -25.78 5.23 -3.75
C VAL A 29 -25.97 4.47 -2.44
N LEU A 30 -27.23 4.36 -1.97
CA LEU A 30 -27.55 3.55 -0.79
C LEU A 30 -27.19 2.08 -1.02
N LEU A 31 -27.49 1.53 -2.20
CA LEU A 31 -27.15 0.15 -2.55
C LEU A 31 -25.62 -0.03 -2.56
N GLY A 32 -24.89 0.83 -3.28
CA GLY A 32 -23.42 0.77 -3.33
C GLY A 32 -22.78 0.91 -1.95
N TYR A 33 -23.28 1.83 -1.13
CA TYR A 33 -22.79 1.99 0.24
C TYR A 33 -23.02 0.73 1.09
N LEU A 34 -24.21 0.13 1.04
CA LEU A 34 -24.53 -1.05 1.83
C LEU A 34 -23.78 -2.30 1.38
N VAL A 35 -23.51 -2.43 0.07
CA VAL A 35 -22.75 -3.54 -0.51
C VAL A 35 -21.26 -3.46 -0.13
N LEU A 36 -20.71 -2.24 -0.03
CA LEU A 36 -19.30 -2.00 0.28
C LEU A 36 -19.01 -1.78 1.77
N ALA A 37 -20.06 -1.68 2.61
CA ALA A 37 -19.90 -1.40 4.03
C ALA A 37 -19.24 -2.57 4.78
N GLU A 38 -18.07 -2.35 5.38
CA GLU A 38 -17.38 -3.34 6.22
C GLU A 38 -18.20 -3.71 7.49
N ARG A 39 -19.01 -2.76 7.98
CA ARG A 39 -19.88 -2.94 9.14
C ARG A 39 -21.28 -2.41 8.83
N PRO A 40 -22.33 -3.11 9.26
CA PRO A 40 -23.70 -2.63 9.07
C PRO A 40 -23.92 -1.24 9.68
N PRO A 41 -24.33 -0.23 8.89
CA PRO A 41 -24.57 1.13 9.38
C PRO A 41 -25.92 1.24 10.11
N SER A 42 -26.03 2.15 11.09
CA SER A 42 -27.33 2.45 11.70
C SER A 42 -28.23 3.20 10.71
N ARG A 43 -29.55 2.97 10.82
CA ARG A 43 -30.52 3.70 9.98
C ARG A 43 -30.46 5.21 10.17
N ARG A 44 -30.15 5.67 11.38
CA ARG A 44 -29.98 7.09 11.67
C ARG A 44 -28.79 7.67 10.90
N ARG A 45 -27.62 6.99 10.92
CA ARG A 45 -26.41 7.41 10.17
C ARG A 45 -26.70 7.50 8.67
N LEU A 46 -27.38 6.50 8.10
CA LEU A 46 -27.75 6.51 6.69
C LEU A 46 -28.73 7.63 6.35
N ALA A 47 -29.72 7.90 7.19
CA ALA A 47 -30.69 8.96 6.98
C ALA A 47 -30.01 10.34 7.01
N GLU A 48 -29.16 10.59 8.00
CA GLU A 48 -28.40 11.83 8.11
C GLU A 48 -27.46 12.05 6.91
N MET A 49 -26.77 11.00 6.47
CA MET A 49 -25.82 11.05 5.37
C MET A 49 -26.49 11.26 4.01
N LEU A 50 -27.59 10.54 3.72
CA LEU A 50 -28.28 10.57 2.42
C LEU A 50 -29.32 11.67 2.31
N PHE A 51 -29.95 12.03 3.42
CA PHE A 51 -31.17 12.85 3.43
C PHE A 51 -31.11 13.95 4.51
N GLY A 52 -29.90 14.42 4.90
CA GLY A 52 -29.74 15.46 5.93
C GLY A 52 -30.53 16.74 5.66
N ASP A 53 -30.81 17.04 4.38
CA ASP A 53 -31.58 18.21 3.96
C ASP A 53 -33.10 17.99 3.88
N ALA A 54 -33.58 16.75 4.15
CA ALA A 54 -35.01 16.43 4.10
C ALA A 54 -35.73 16.75 5.42
N ASP A 55 -37.00 17.15 5.35
CA ASP A 55 -37.83 17.41 6.54
C ASP A 55 -37.95 16.17 7.46
N ASP A 56 -37.99 14.98 6.88
CA ASP A 56 -37.95 13.68 7.61
C ASP A 56 -36.96 12.73 6.93
N PRO A 57 -35.67 12.76 7.34
CA PRO A 57 -34.62 11.91 6.77
C PRO A 57 -34.92 10.40 6.90
N LEU A 58 -35.49 9.95 8.00
CA LEU A 58 -35.84 8.54 8.22
C LEU A 58 -36.98 8.07 7.32
N ARG A 59 -37.96 8.92 7.04
CA ARG A 59 -39.03 8.66 6.08
C ARG A 59 -38.48 8.53 4.66
N ALA A 60 -37.57 9.42 4.27
CA ALA A 60 -36.91 9.39 2.98
C ALA A 60 -36.08 8.09 2.80
N LEU A 61 -35.35 7.68 3.83
CA LEU A 61 -34.62 6.40 3.84
C LEU A 61 -35.56 5.21 3.68
N ARG A 62 -36.70 5.17 4.43
CA ARG A 62 -37.68 4.10 4.32
C ARG A 62 -38.24 3.99 2.91
N TRP A 63 -38.55 5.11 2.27
CA TRP A 63 -39.02 5.14 0.89
C TRP A 63 -37.99 4.59 -0.07
N THR A 64 -36.72 4.99 0.07
CA THR A 64 -35.62 4.53 -0.78
C THR A 64 -35.36 3.02 -0.61
N LEU A 65 -35.41 2.50 0.61
CA LEU A 65 -35.32 1.06 0.87
C LEU A 65 -36.51 0.29 0.26
N ALA A 66 -37.72 0.86 0.29
CA ALA A 66 -38.87 0.25 -0.35
C ALA A 66 -38.73 0.20 -1.88
N GLU A 67 -38.12 1.22 -2.48
CA GLU A 67 -37.80 1.24 -3.91
C GLU A 67 -36.77 0.17 -4.27
N LEU A 68 -35.68 0.03 -3.49
CA LEU A 68 -34.69 -1.04 -3.67
C LEU A 68 -35.32 -2.42 -3.56
N ARG A 69 -36.14 -2.68 -2.56
CA ARG A 69 -36.84 -3.95 -2.40
C ARG A 69 -37.76 -4.26 -3.60
N ARG A 70 -38.42 -3.24 -4.17
CA ARG A 70 -39.26 -3.41 -5.34
C ARG A 70 -38.46 -3.77 -6.58
N SER A 71 -37.26 -3.18 -6.74
CA SER A 71 -36.41 -3.39 -7.92
C SER A 71 -35.60 -4.69 -7.85
N LEU A 72 -35.25 -5.15 -6.63
CA LEU A 72 -34.36 -6.29 -6.40
C LEU A 72 -35.11 -7.55 -5.94
N GLY A 73 -36.39 -7.40 -5.52
CA GLY A 73 -37.15 -8.50 -4.98
C GLY A 73 -36.52 -9.15 -3.76
N ASP A 74 -36.55 -10.48 -3.70
CA ASP A 74 -35.92 -11.27 -2.63
C ASP A 74 -34.43 -11.54 -2.87
N ALA A 75 -33.87 -11.06 -3.99
CA ALA A 75 -32.47 -11.26 -4.34
C ALA A 75 -31.49 -10.55 -3.38
N ILE A 76 -31.91 -9.39 -2.83
CA ILE A 76 -31.20 -8.70 -1.76
C ILE A 76 -32.19 -8.26 -0.68
N THR A 77 -31.91 -8.62 0.57
CA THR A 77 -32.74 -8.22 1.72
C THR A 77 -32.05 -7.13 2.55
N PHE A 78 -32.89 -6.27 3.17
CA PHE A 78 -32.44 -5.15 3.98
C PHE A 78 -33.16 -5.17 5.31
N GLU A 79 -32.50 -5.58 6.40
CA GLU A 79 -33.14 -5.85 7.69
C GLU A 79 -32.41 -5.22 8.88
N GLY A 80 -33.12 -5.03 9.99
CA GLY A 80 -32.54 -4.62 11.27
C GLY A 80 -32.19 -3.14 11.40
N ASP A 81 -31.60 -2.79 12.55
CA ASP A 81 -30.90 -1.56 12.88
C ASP A 81 -29.84 -1.91 13.92
N PRO A 82 -28.57 -1.99 13.57
CA PRO A 82 -27.93 -1.61 12.28
C PRO A 82 -28.51 -2.33 11.06
N LEU A 83 -28.50 -1.64 9.89
CA LEU A 83 -29.10 -2.14 8.67
C LEU A 83 -28.19 -3.17 7.99
N ILE A 84 -28.61 -4.43 7.98
CA ILE A 84 -27.90 -5.53 7.34
C ILE A 84 -28.41 -5.67 5.89
N CYS A 85 -27.46 -5.72 4.94
CA CYS A 85 -27.71 -6.04 3.54
C CYS A 85 -27.26 -7.49 3.30
N THR A 86 -28.21 -8.39 2.99
CA THR A 86 -27.91 -9.79 2.68
C THR A 86 -28.12 -10.03 1.20
N ILE A 87 -27.09 -10.49 0.51
CA ILE A 87 -27.08 -10.78 -0.93
C ILE A 87 -27.34 -12.27 -1.11
N GLY A 88 -28.31 -12.61 -1.96
CA GLY A 88 -28.66 -14.00 -2.26
C GLY A 88 -27.54 -14.72 -3.02
N VAL A 89 -27.50 -16.05 -2.91
CA VAL A 89 -26.44 -16.90 -3.52
C VAL A 89 -26.43 -16.88 -5.06
N ASP A 90 -27.58 -16.54 -5.68
CA ASP A 90 -27.72 -16.45 -7.14
C ASP A 90 -27.51 -15.02 -7.68
N VAL A 91 -26.95 -14.12 -6.86
CA VAL A 91 -26.71 -12.71 -7.20
C VAL A 91 -25.21 -12.46 -7.30
N VAL A 92 -24.79 -11.94 -8.44
CA VAL A 92 -23.42 -11.46 -8.67
C VAL A 92 -23.40 -9.94 -8.60
N VAL A 93 -22.50 -9.39 -7.80
CA VAL A 93 -22.24 -7.94 -7.73
C VAL A 93 -20.79 -7.69 -8.17
N ASP A 94 -20.61 -6.91 -9.21
CA ASP A 94 -19.30 -6.69 -9.85
C ASP A 94 -18.20 -6.18 -8.89
N VAL A 95 -18.54 -5.30 -7.95
CA VAL A 95 -17.59 -4.84 -6.93
C VAL A 95 -17.15 -5.98 -5.99
N HIS A 96 -18.00 -6.99 -5.74
CA HIS A 96 -17.60 -8.16 -4.96
C HIS A 96 -16.67 -9.06 -5.75
N THR A 97 -16.90 -9.23 -7.07
CA THR A 97 -15.96 -9.93 -7.95
C THR A 97 -14.59 -9.26 -7.92
N LEU A 98 -14.56 -7.93 -7.95
CA LEU A 98 -13.31 -7.17 -7.91
C LEU A 98 -12.52 -7.39 -6.60
N VAL A 99 -13.20 -7.47 -5.46
CA VAL A 99 -12.54 -7.62 -4.13
C VAL A 99 -12.38 -9.07 -3.69
N ALA A 100 -12.95 -10.05 -4.41
CA ALA A 100 -12.86 -11.46 -4.07
C ALA A 100 -11.45 -12.02 -4.30
N ASP A 101 -10.89 -12.74 -3.32
CA ASP A 101 -9.52 -13.29 -3.42
C ASP A 101 -9.33 -14.32 -4.55
N GLN A 102 -10.39 -14.96 -5.00
CA GLN A 102 -10.38 -16.03 -6.01
C GLN A 102 -11.11 -15.65 -7.31
N ALA A 103 -11.21 -14.35 -7.63
CA ALA A 103 -11.78 -13.94 -8.92
C ALA A 103 -10.92 -14.44 -10.08
N ASP A 104 -11.58 -14.88 -11.16
CA ASP A 104 -10.87 -15.21 -12.40
C ASP A 104 -10.18 -13.94 -12.93
N PRO A 105 -8.86 -13.95 -13.13
CA PRO A 105 -8.16 -12.80 -13.67
C PRO A 105 -8.75 -12.25 -14.98
N VAL A 106 -9.30 -13.12 -15.82
CA VAL A 106 -9.94 -12.71 -17.10
C VAL A 106 -11.18 -11.86 -16.84
N GLU A 107 -11.98 -12.18 -15.82
CA GLU A 107 -13.16 -11.38 -15.45
C GLU A 107 -12.76 -9.96 -15.02
N LEU A 108 -11.56 -9.78 -14.42
CA LEU A 108 -11.06 -8.47 -13.99
C LEU A 108 -10.80 -7.52 -15.16
N LEU A 109 -10.47 -8.04 -16.34
CA LEU A 109 -10.29 -7.24 -17.55
C LEU A 109 -11.63 -6.67 -18.07
N GLU A 110 -12.74 -7.35 -17.79
CA GLU A 110 -14.08 -6.95 -18.21
C GLU A 110 -14.74 -5.95 -17.23
N LEU A 111 -14.17 -5.78 -16.02
CA LEU A 111 -14.66 -4.84 -15.01
C LEU A 111 -14.15 -3.43 -15.34
N GLU A 112 -14.91 -2.67 -16.08
CA GLU A 112 -14.56 -1.30 -16.52
C GLU A 112 -15.45 -0.24 -15.88
N GLY A 113 -14.93 0.99 -15.79
CA GLY A 113 -15.63 2.17 -15.31
C GLY A 113 -15.44 2.44 -13.82
N GLU A 114 -15.84 3.63 -13.40
CA GLU A 114 -15.80 4.05 -12.00
C GLU A 114 -17.03 3.58 -11.24
N LEU A 115 -16.91 3.45 -9.92
CA LEU A 115 -18.07 3.16 -9.07
C LEU A 115 -19.16 4.21 -9.28
N LEU A 116 -20.38 3.76 -9.63
CA LEU A 116 -21.55 4.62 -9.84
C LEU A 116 -21.29 5.77 -10.83
N GLU A 117 -20.71 5.47 -11.97
CA GLU A 117 -20.34 6.44 -12.98
C GLU A 117 -21.55 7.27 -13.45
N GLY A 118 -21.35 8.58 -13.61
CA GLY A 118 -22.39 9.50 -14.04
C GLY A 118 -23.38 9.93 -12.95
N LEU A 119 -23.23 9.46 -11.69
CA LEU A 119 -24.03 9.96 -10.58
C LEU A 119 -23.39 11.22 -9.98
N ASP A 120 -24.10 12.33 -10.04
CA ASP A 120 -23.74 13.60 -9.40
C ASP A 120 -24.34 13.64 -7.99
N LEU A 121 -23.47 13.79 -6.97
CA LEU A 121 -23.81 13.86 -5.54
C LEU A 121 -23.42 15.20 -4.91
N SER A 122 -23.13 16.22 -5.71
CA SER A 122 -22.71 17.54 -5.24
C SER A 122 -23.65 18.18 -4.20
N SER A 123 -24.94 17.80 -4.22
CA SER A 123 -25.92 18.20 -3.21
C SER A 123 -25.79 17.48 -1.85
N CYS A 124 -24.95 16.43 -1.74
CA CYS A 124 -24.76 15.63 -0.54
C CYS A 124 -23.26 15.46 -0.23
N PRO A 125 -22.58 16.48 0.34
CA PRO A 125 -21.12 16.51 0.47
C PRO A 125 -20.50 15.29 1.16
N ALA A 126 -21.16 14.72 2.17
CA ALA A 126 -20.67 13.54 2.87
C ALA A 126 -20.65 12.28 1.99
N LEU A 127 -21.69 12.13 1.15
CA LEU A 127 -21.77 11.02 0.19
C LEU A 127 -20.81 11.22 -0.98
N ASP A 128 -20.68 12.44 -1.47
CA ASP A 128 -19.74 12.77 -2.52
C ASP A 128 -18.31 12.43 -2.08
N SER A 129 -17.94 12.83 -0.87
CA SER A 129 -16.64 12.48 -0.28
C SER A 129 -16.45 10.98 -0.12
N TRP A 130 -17.45 10.24 0.34
CA TRP A 130 -17.40 8.79 0.43
C TRP A 130 -17.22 8.15 -0.96
N LEU A 131 -17.99 8.59 -1.95
CA LEU A 131 -17.93 8.06 -3.31
C LEU A 131 -16.55 8.28 -3.95
N VAL A 132 -15.95 9.45 -3.75
CA VAL A 132 -14.59 9.76 -4.23
C VAL A 132 -13.57 8.80 -3.60
N VAL A 133 -13.64 8.57 -2.29
CA VAL A 133 -12.74 7.65 -1.58
C VAL A 133 -12.91 6.22 -2.10
N GLU A 134 -14.16 5.74 -2.23
CA GLU A 134 -14.43 4.38 -2.72
C GLU A 134 -14.01 4.18 -4.19
N ARG A 135 -14.18 5.19 -5.05
CA ARG A 135 -13.68 5.13 -6.42
C ARG A 135 -12.17 4.93 -6.46
N HIS A 136 -11.42 5.72 -5.68
CA HIS A 136 -9.98 5.56 -5.61
C HIS A 136 -9.57 4.21 -5.03
N ARG A 137 -10.26 3.72 -3.98
CA ARG A 137 -10.00 2.42 -3.37
C ARG A 137 -10.24 1.27 -4.36
N LEU A 138 -11.37 1.25 -5.04
CA LEU A 138 -11.69 0.20 -6.01
C LEU A 138 -10.78 0.25 -7.25
N SER A 139 -10.42 1.45 -7.72
CA SER A 139 -9.42 1.62 -8.79
C SER A 139 -8.06 1.04 -8.38
N ALA A 140 -7.61 1.30 -7.15
CA ALA A 140 -6.36 0.75 -6.63
C ALA A 140 -6.44 -0.79 -6.44
N THR A 141 -7.58 -1.31 -5.98
CA THR A 141 -7.81 -2.76 -5.89
C THR A 141 -7.74 -3.41 -7.27
N ARG A 142 -8.37 -2.82 -8.29
CA ARG A 142 -8.31 -3.32 -9.67
C ARG A 142 -6.88 -3.32 -10.20
N GLU A 143 -6.15 -2.23 -10.02
CA GLU A 143 -4.73 -2.14 -10.36
C GLU A 143 -3.92 -3.26 -9.72
N ALA A 144 -4.04 -3.45 -8.40
CA ALA A 144 -3.31 -4.47 -7.66
C ALA A 144 -3.60 -5.89 -8.18
N ARG A 145 -4.87 -6.22 -8.45
CA ARG A 145 -5.27 -7.53 -8.97
C ARG A 145 -4.74 -7.79 -10.39
N LEU A 146 -4.79 -6.79 -11.26
CA LEU A 146 -4.24 -6.89 -12.62
C LEU A 146 -2.72 -7.07 -12.59
N ARG A 147 -2.03 -6.39 -11.68
CA ARG A 147 -0.60 -6.56 -11.46
C ARG A 147 -0.27 -7.96 -10.96
N GLU A 148 -0.99 -8.45 -9.95
CA GLU A 148 -0.83 -9.81 -9.42
C GLU A 148 -0.96 -10.86 -10.52
N ALA A 149 -1.99 -10.75 -11.37
CA ALA A 149 -2.18 -11.64 -12.49
C ALA A 149 -1.03 -11.57 -13.52
N ALA A 150 -0.57 -10.37 -13.86
CA ALA A 150 0.55 -10.18 -14.78
C ALA A 150 1.85 -10.80 -14.22
N VAL A 151 2.15 -10.55 -12.94
CA VAL A 151 3.35 -11.08 -12.26
C VAL A 151 3.30 -12.60 -12.18
N ALA A 152 2.17 -13.20 -11.83
CA ALA A 152 2.00 -14.66 -11.79
C ALA A 152 2.21 -15.32 -13.17
N LEU A 153 1.70 -14.69 -14.24
CA LEU A 153 1.92 -15.17 -15.60
C LEU A 153 3.38 -15.04 -16.05
N LEU A 154 4.06 -13.94 -15.67
CA LEU A 154 5.49 -13.79 -15.94
C LEU A 154 6.33 -14.85 -15.19
N ALA A 155 6.02 -15.11 -13.92
CA ALA A 155 6.69 -16.10 -13.10
C ALA A 155 6.57 -17.52 -13.68
N THR A 156 5.44 -17.81 -14.36
CA THR A 156 5.21 -19.12 -15.04
C THR A 156 5.65 -19.12 -16.51
N GLY A 157 6.34 -18.08 -16.99
CA GLY A 157 6.85 -17.98 -18.37
C GLY A 157 5.77 -17.66 -19.42
N GLN A 158 4.56 -17.29 -19.01
CA GLN A 158 3.43 -16.98 -19.89
C GLN A 158 3.39 -15.49 -20.25
N ALA A 159 4.52 -14.93 -20.68
CA ALA A 159 4.70 -13.49 -20.88
C ALA A 159 3.67 -12.86 -21.84
N SER A 160 3.27 -13.58 -22.91
CA SER A 160 2.25 -13.06 -23.84
C SER A 160 0.89 -12.86 -23.18
N GLY A 161 0.52 -13.72 -22.23
CA GLY A 161 -0.71 -13.58 -21.43
C GLY A 161 -0.62 -12.41 -20.45
N ALA A 162 0.55 -12.12 -19.90
CA ALA A 162 0.78 -11.05 -18.94
C ALA A 162 0.56 -9.65 -19.54
N VAL A 163 0.77 -9.47 -20.86
CA VAL A 163 0.69 -8.15 -21.53
C VAL A 163 -0.66 -7.47 -21.31
N ALA A 164 -1.77 -8.19 -21.46
CA ALA A 164 -3.11 -7.62 -21.31
C ALA A 164 -3.36 -7.11 -19.88
N PHE A 165 -2.94 -7.86 -18.88
CA PHE A 165 -3.10 -7.51 -17.47
C PHE A 165 -2.18 -6.33 -17.08
N ALA A 166 -0.92 -6.35 -17.53
CA ALA A 166 0.01 -5.24 -17.31
C ALA A 166 -0.48 -3.93 -17.97
N ALA A 167 -1.01 -4.02 -19.19
CA ALA A 167 -1.63 -2.86 -19.87
C ALA A 167 -2.86 -2.34 -19.12
N GLY A 168 -3.69 -3.24 -18.58
CA GLY A 168 -4.81 -2.88 -17.71
C GLY A 168 -4.38 -2.17 -16.43
N ALA A 169 -3.25 -2.58 -15.83
CA ALA A 169 -2.67 -1.92 -14.67
C ALA A 169 -2.20 -0.49 -15.03
N VAL A 170 -1.49 -0.31 -16.14
CA VAL A 170 -1.10 1.02 -16.65
C VAL A 170 -2.34 1.90 -16.89
N ALA A 171 -3.39 1.37 -17.51
CA ALA A 171 -4.63 2.12 -17.73
C ALA A 171 -5.32 2.54 -16.42
N SER A 172 -5.22 1.71 -15.37
CA SER A 172 -5.79 2.01 -14.04
C SER A 172 -5.00 3.10 -13.29
N ASN A 173 -3.67 3.18 -13.52
CA ASN A 173 -2.79 4.16 -12.88
C ASN A 173 -1.58 4.48 -13.77
N PRO A 174 -1.73 5.41 -14.73
CA PRO A 174 -0.68 5.72 -15.69
C PRO A 174 0.55 6.42 -15.09
N LEU A 175 0.45 7.00 -13.89
CA LEU A 175 1.56 7.70 -13.24
C LEU A 175 2.37 6.79 -12.30
N GLU A 176 1.98 5.52 -12.17
CA GLU A 176 2.75 4.53 -11.43
C GLU A 176 3.76 3.84 -12.34
N GLU A 177 5.03 4.20 -12.19
CA GLU A 177 6.11 3.69 -13.04
C GLU A 177 6.26 2.17 -13.00
N GLY A 178 6.00 1.54 -11.85
CA GLY A 178 6.05 0.08 -11.70
C GLY A 178 5.03 -0.64 -12.60
N ASN A 179 3.91 0.01 -12.98
CA ASN A 179 2.97 -0.54 -13.96
C ASN A 179 3.58 -0.57 -15.36
N HIS A 180 4.27 0.51 -15.74
CA HIS A 180 4.98 0.58 -17.02
C HIS A 180 6.15 -0.41 -17.04
N GLU A 181 6.91 -0.55 -15.96
CA GLU A 181 7.98 -1.55 -15.86
C GLU A 181 7.43 -2.96 -16.08
N LEU A 182 6.32 -3.30 -15.44
CA LEU A 182 5.67 -4.60 -15.60
C LEU A 182 5.21 -4.84 -17.04
N LEU A 183 4.64 -3.81 -17.70
CA LEU A 183 4.24 -3.89 -19.11
C LEU A 183 5.45 -4.04 -20.04
N VAL A 184 6.49 -3.24 -19.84
CA VAL A 184 7.74 -3.30 -20.60
C VAL A 184 8.38 -4.68 -20.47
N ARG A 185 8.45 -5.23 -19.26
CA ARG A 185 8.97 -6.57 -18.99
C ARG A 185 8.13 -7.66 -19.67
N SER A 186 6.80 -7.56 -19.60
CA SER A 186 5.88 -8.48 -20.28
C SER A 186 6.08 -8.48 -21.80
N LEU A 187 6.20 -7.31 -22.39
CA LEU A 187 6.47 -7.14 -23.82
C LEU A 187 7.85 -7.68 -24.23
N ALA A 188 8.89 -7.37 -23.47
CA ALA A 188 10.25 -7.83 -23.74
C ALA A 188 10.34 -9.37 -23.65
N MET A 189 9.78 -9.97 -22.60
CA MET A 189 9.78 -11.43 -22.40
C MET A 189 8.87 -12.17 -23.41
N SER A 190 7.83 -11.52 -23.94
CA SER A 190 7.01 -12.08 -25.03
C SER A 190 7.68 -11.99 -26.40
N GLY A 191 8.90 -11.42 -26.49
CA GLY A 191 9.66 -11.25 -27.73
C GLY A 191 9.34 -9.95 -28.48
N ASN A 192 8.45 -9.11 -27.98
CA ASN A 192 8.06 -7.84 -28.63
C ASN A 192 8.90 -6.66 -28.13
N ARG A 193 10.22 -6.72 -28.39
CA ARG A 193 11.18 -5.73 -27.90
C ARG A 193 10.90 -4.32 -28.42
N ASP A 194 10.44 -4.17 -29.65
CA ASP A 194 10.12 -2.85 -30.21
C ASP A 194 8.95 -2.19 -29.49
N ALA A 195 7.94 -2.97 -29.08
CA ALA A 195 6.85 -2.46 -28.28
C ALA A 195 7.32 -2.09 -26.86
N ALA A 196 8.20 -2.90 -26.26
CA ALA A 196 8.79 -2.58 -24.96
C ALA A 196 9.57 -1.25 -24.98
N LEU A 197 10.39 -1.01 -26.01
CA LEU A 197 11.12 0.25 -26.16
C LEU A 197 10.19 1.46 -26.39
N ARG A 198 9.10 1.27 -27.13
CA ARG A 198 8.09 2.33 -27.31
C ARG A 198 7.40 2.66 -25.99
N GLU A 199 7.07 1.67 -25.19
CA GLU A 199 6.43 1.87 -23.88
C GLU A 199 7.35 2.63 -22.92
N VAL A 200 8.66 2.34 -22.90
CA VAL A 200 9.64 3.13 -22.14
C VAL A 200 9.60 4.59 -22.55
N ALA A 201 9.55 4.90 -23.85
CA ALA A 201 9.51 6.27 -24.32
C ALA A 201 8.19 6.97 -23.96
N VAL A 202 7.05 6.26 -24.01
CA VAL A 202 5.73 6.77 -23.59
C VAL A 202 5.73 7.09 -22.11
N ALA A 203 6.24 6.18 -21.29
CA ALA A 203 6.33 6.38 -19.85
C ALA A 203 7.26 7.55 -19.49
N ASP A 204 8.46 7.63 -20.09
CA ASP A 204 9.41 8.72 -19.85
C ASP A 204 8.79 10.10 -20.17
N ASP A 205 8.13 10.24 -21.32
CA ASP A 205 7.43 11.47 -21.72
C ASP A 205 6.27 11.82 -20.76
N LEU A 206 5.49 10.83 -20.35
CA LEU A 206 4.39 11.02 -19.39
C LEU A 206 4.89 11.47 -18.02
N LEU A 207 5.84 10.73 -17.44
CA LEU A 207 6.40 11.03 -16.12
C LEU A 207 7.12 12.39 -16.10
N GLN A 208 7.84 12.70 -17.18
CA GLN A 208 8.50 14.02 -17.33
C GLN A 208 7.49 15.16 -17.39
N ARG A 209 6.37 14.99 -18.11
CA ARG A 209 5.33 16.06 -18.25
C ARG A 209 4.52 16.24 -16.98
N GLU A 210 4.08 15.16 -16.36
CA GLU A 210 3.11 15.22 -15.25
C GLU A 210 3.81 15.37 -13.87
N LEU A 211 5.01 14.78 -13.72
CA LEU A 211 5.72 14.73 -12.44
C LEU A 211 7.07 15.47 -12.46
N GLY A 212 7.57 15.84 -13.65
CA GLY A 212 8.87 16.50 -13.80
C GLY A 212 10.07 15.57 -13.56
N ILE A 213 9.87 14.25 -13.58
CA ILE A 213 10.91 13.25 -13.33
C ILE A 213 11.14 12.38 -14.57
N PRO A 214 12.39 12.02 -14.91
CA PRO A 214 12.67 11.07 -15.97
C PRO A 214 12.36 9.63 -15.53
N ALA A 215 12.12 8.74 -16.50
CA ALA A 215 12.01 7.31 -16.24
C ALA A 215 13.24 6.76 -15.51
N SER A 216 13.05 5.79 -14.61
CA SER A 216 14.12 5.17 -13.83
C SER A 216 15.04 4.28 -14.69
N ALA A 217 16.18 3.89 -14.15
CA ALA A 217 17.04 2.89 -14.76
C ALA A 217 16.35 1.52 -14.83
N ALA A 218 15.56 1.16 -13.80
CA ALA A 218 14.84 -0.12 -13.72
C ALA A 218 13.87 -0.28 -14.91
N LEU A 219 13.09 0.76 -15.23
CA LEU A 219 12.17 0.74 -16.38
C LEU A 219 12.92 0.56 -17.71
N ARG A 220 14.07 1.24 -17.90
CA ARG A 220 14.87 1.10 -19.13
C ARG A 220 15.53 -0.28 -19.22
N ASP A 221 16.03 -0.81 -18.11
CA ASP A 221 16.66 -2.12 -18.03
C ASP A 221 15.64 -3.24 -18.31
N ALA A 222 14.38 -3.07 -17.91
CA ALA A 222 13.32 -4.03 -18.17
C ALA A 222 13.12 -4.31 -19.68
N ALA A 223 13.35 -3.31 -20.54
CA ALA A 223 13.27 -3.48 -22.01
C ALA A 223 14.44 -4.27 -22.59
N THR A 224 15.58 -4.30 -21.91
CA THR A 224 16.83 -4.93 -22.41
C THR A 224 17.06 -6.31 -21.81
N ASN A 225 16.64 -6.53 -20.56
CA ASN A 225 16.88 -7.73 -19.78
C ASN A 225 15.86 -8.87 -20.00
N GLY A 226 15.09 -8.83 -21.06
CA GLY A 226 14.17 -9.90 -21.46
C GLY A 226 14.86 -11.24 -21.82
N SER A 227 16.18 -11.27 -21.83
CA SER A 227 16.98 -12.49 -21.89
C SER A 227 17.74 -12.57 -20.58
N HIS A 228 17.51 -13.60 -19.78
CA HIS A 228 18.46 -14.00 -18.76
C HIS A 228 19.80 -14.09 -19.49
N SER A 229 20.71 -13.16 -19.21
CA SER A 229 22.07 -13.20 -19.75
C SER A 229 22.60 -14.59 -19.44
N SER A 230 22.81 -15.40 -20.49
CA SER A 230 23.41 -16.72 -20.37
C SER A 230 24.85 -16.50 -19.91
N MET A 231 24.99 -16.22 -18.62
CA MET A 231 26.28 -16.24 -18.00
C MET A 231 26.75 -17.68 -17.96
N ILE A 232 27.85 -17.96 -18.62
CA ILE A 232 28.54 -19.23 -18.52
C ILE A 232 29.04 -19.34 -17.07
N ALA A 233 28.16 -19.88 -16.21
CA ALA A 233 28.55 -20.25 -14.86
C ALA A 233 29.53 -21.41 -14.92
N PRO A 234 30.54 -21.49 -14.05
CA PRO A 234 31.45 -22.62 -14.01
C PRO A 234 30.64 -23.92 -13.80
N LEU A 235 31.06 -24.99 -14.44
CA LEU A 235 30.45 -26.33 -14.35
C LEU A 235 30.51 -26.82 -12.88
N GLY A 236 29.37 -26.67 -12.18
CA GLY A 236 29.25 -27.08 -10.79
C GLY A 236 27.96 -27.85 -10.58
N GLY A 237 27.72 -28.71 -9.80
CA GLY A 237 26.45 -29.38 -9.50
C GLY A 237 25.74 -28.73 -8.32
N ARG A 238 24.82 -29.47 -7.69
CA ARG A 238 24.06 -29.10 -6.51
C ARG A 238 24.91 -28.44 -5.40
N ALA A 239 26.14 -28.98 -5.16
CA ALA A 239 27.06 -28.40 -4.16
C ALA A 239 27.52 -27.00 -4.51
N ALA A 240 27.72 -26.68 -5.80
CA ALA A 240 28.06 -25.32 -6.24
C ALA A 240 26.86 -24.38 -6.06
N ALA A 241 25.64 -24.81 -6.38
CA ALA A 241 24.44 -24.02 -6.18
C ALA A 241 24.23 -23.68 -4.68
N LEU A 242 24.40 -24.65 -3.79
CA LEU A 242 24.34 -24.43 -2.34
C LEU A 242 25.40 -23.44 -1.87
N SER A 243 26.66 -23.64 -2.30
CA SER A 243 27.77 -22.74 -1.95
C SER A 243 27.52 -21.30 -2.40
N GLN A 244 26.97 -21.12 -3.62
CA GLN A 244 26.62 -19.80 -4.13
C GLN A 244 25.44 -19.17 -3.38
N LEU A 245 24.42 -19.96 -2.99
CA LEU A 245 23.31 -19.51 -2.19
C LEU A 245 23.77 -18.99 -0.81
N GLU A 246 24.60 -19.78 -0.12
CA GLU A 246 25.16 -19.44 1.19
C GLU A 246 26.09 -18.20 1.10
N ALA A 247 26.98 -18.19 0.10
CA ALA A 247 27.88 -17.05 -0.14
C ALA A 247 27.09 -15.78 -0.46
N GLY A 248 26.04 -15.89 -1.28
CA GLY A 248 25.16 -14.77 -1.62
C GLY A 248 24.45 -14.20 -0.41
N ARG A 249 23.85 -15.04 0.41
CA ARG A 249 23.20 -14.61 1.68
C ARG A 249 24.19 -13.93 2.62
N ALA A 250 25.38 -14.52 2.80
CA ALA A 250 26.43 -13.95 3.65
C ALA A 250 26.93 -12.60 3.13
N ALA A 251 27.11 -12.46 1.82
CA ALA A 251 27.55 -11.22 1.19
C ALA A 251 26.50 -10.11 1.35
N ILE A 252 25.20 -10.40 1.14
CA ILE A 252 24.11 -9.45 1.38
C ILE A 252 24.10 -9.03 2.86
N ALA A 253 24.20 -9.97 3.79
CA ALA A 253 24.22 -9.68 5.22
C ALA A 253 25.43 -8.81 5.64
N ALA A 254 26.55 -8.95 4.94
CA ALA A 254 27.77 -8.14 5.13
C ALA A 254 27.74 -6.79 4.40
N GLY A 255 26.69 -6.49 3.64
CA GLY A 255 26.57 -5.25 2.85
C GLY A 255 27.30 -5.26 1.50
N ALA A 256 27.87 -6.40 1.08
CA ALA A 256 28.49 -6.58 -0.22
C ALA A 256 27.43 -6.93 -1.29
N VAL A 257 26.52 -6.00 -1.55
CA VAL A 257 25.26 -6.22 -2.27
C VAL A 257 25.49 -6.79 -3.67
N GLU A 258 26.30 -6.15 -4.50
CA GLU A 258 26.55 -6.59 -5.89
C GLU A 258 27.15 -8.01 -5.96
N ALA A 259 28.12 -8.32 -5.09
CA ALA A 259 28.71 -9.64 -5.00
C ALA A 259 27.68 -10.68 -4.55
N GLY A 260 26.83 -10.30 -3.56
CA GLY A 260 25.74 -11.14 -3.06
C GLY A 260 24.73 -11.48 -4.14
N LEU A 261 24.23 -10.48 -4.87
CA LEU A 261 23.30 -10.68 -5.98
C LEU A 261 23.90 -11.56 -7.08
N GLN A 262 25.16 -11.36 -7.38
CA GLN A 262 25.85 -12.18 -8.37
C GLN A 262 25.92 -13.66 -7.95
N CYS A 263 26.26 -13.93 -6.68
CA CYS A 263 26.25 -15.28 -6.13
C CYS A 263 24.84 -15.89 -6.17
N LEU A 264 23.78 -15.12 -5.79
CA LEU A 264 22.41 -15.60 -5.82
C LEU A 264 21.93 -15.92 -7.23
N ARG A 265 22.27 -15.11 -8.25
CA ARG A 265 21.98 -15.39 -9.66
C ARG A 265 22.68 -16.67 -10.13
N TRP A 266 23.92 -16.89 -9.72
CA TRP A 266 24.63 -18.15 -10.01
C TRP A 266 23.97 -19.33 -9.31
N ALA A 267 23.51 -19.17 -8.05
CA ALA A 267 22.80 -20.23 -7.36
C ALA A 267 21.53 -20.66 -8.11
N VAL A 268 20.74 -19.70 -8.61
CA VAL A 268 19.56 -19.97 -9.45
C VAL A 268 19.94 -20.75 -10.71
N ALA A 269 20.95 -20.26 -11.46
CA ALA A 269 21.38 -20.89 -12.72
C ALA A 269 21.94 -22.31 -12.50
N GLU A 270 22.70 -22.54 -11.42
CA GLU A 270 23.23 -23.85 -11.08
C GLU A 270 22.14 -24.83 -10.63
N ALA A 271 21.19 -24.37 -9.80
CA ALA A 271 20.05 -25.17 -9.35
C ALA A 271 19.16 -25.58 -10.55
N ASP A 272 18.94 -24.68 -11.50
CA ASP A 272 18.20 -24.95 -12.73
C ASP A 272 18.91 -26.03 -13.59
N ARG A 273 20.22 -25.89 -13.79
CA ARG A 273 21.02 -26.88 -14.56
C ARG A 273 21.04 -28.28 -13.96
N CYS A 274 21.01 -28.38 -12.63
CA CYS A 274 20.97 -29.72 -11.99
C CYS A 274 19.52 -30.18 -11.72
N ALA A 275 18.51 -29.48 -12.23
CA ALA A 275 17.08 -29.75 -12.05
C ALA A 275 16.65 -29.94 -10.58
N ASP A 276 17.30 -29.22 -9.65
CA ASP A 276 16.95 -29.23 -8.23
C ASP A 276 15.89 -28.13 -7.97
N THR A 277 14.62 -28.51 -8.08
CA THR A 277 13.45 -27.64 -7.93
C THR A 277 13.43 -26.92 -6.56
N GLN A 278 13.75 -27.65 -5.48
CA GLN A 278 13.77 -27.10 -4.14
C GLN A 278 14.85 -26.03 -4.00
N LEU A 279 16.07 -26.34 -4.40
CA LEU A 279 17.19 -25.41 -4.31
C LEU A 279 16.99 -24.18 -5.21
N LYS A 280 16.40 -24.37 -6.41
CA LYS A 280 16.02 -23.25 -7.27
C LYS A 280 15.01 -22.32 -6.58
N GLY A 281 13.97 -22.87 -5.96
CA GLY A 281 12.98 -22.08 -5.19
C GLY A 281 13.64 -21.28 -4.06
N GLN A 282 14.55 -21.91 -3.30
CA GLN A 282 15.30 -21.25 -2.22
C GLN A 282 16.21 -20.11 -2.73
N ALA A 283 16.88 -20.33 -3.86
CA ALA A 283 17.75 -19.33 -4.47
C ALA A 283 16.95 -18.14 -5.03
N LEU A 284 15.80 -18.42 -5.66
CA LEU A 284 14.88 -17.37 -6.15
C LEU A 284 14.30 -16.56 -5.01
N ALA A 285 13.87 -17.19 -3.91
CA ALA A 285 13.36 -16.48 -2.74
C ALA A 285 14.44 -15.57 -2.12
N ALA A 286 15.67 -16.06 -2.00
CA ALA A 286 16.80 -15.28 -1.51
C ALA A 286 17.16 -14.11 -2.43
N LEU A 287 17.15 -14.35 -3.76
CA LEU A 287 17.42 -13.30 -4.76
C LEU A 287 16.31 -12.25 -4.76
N GLY A 288 15.02 -12.66 -4.74
CA GLY A 288 13.87 -11.77 -4.69
C GLY A 288 13.90 -10.88 -3.45
N GLY A 289 14.12 -11.46 -2.26
CA GLY A 289 14.29 -10.70 -1.03
C GLY A 289 15.48 -9.72 -1.06
N ALA A 290 16.61 -10.12 -1.66
CA ALA A 290 17.78 -9.24 -1.80
C ALA A 290 17.51 -8.06 -2.76
N LEU A 291 16.74 -8.27 -3.84
CA LEU A 291 16.33 -7.22 -4.76
C LEU A 291 15.41 -6.19 -4.10
N ILE A 292 14.54 -6.62 -3.20
CA ILE A 292 13.63 -5.75 -2.45
C ILE A 292 14.37 -4.98 -1.36
N HIS A 293 15.17 -5.66 -0.54
CA HIS A 293 15.73 -5.04 0.67
C HIS A 293 17.12 -4.46 0.50
N ALA A 294 17.95 -5.02 -0.38
CA ALA A 294 19.37 -4.65 -0.47
C ALA A 294 19.70 -3.69 -1.63
N THR A 295 19.02 -3.84 -2.78
CA THR A 295 19.29 -2.95 -3.94
C THR A 295 18.42 -1.73 -4.00
N ARG A 296 17.29 -1.76 -3.30
CA ARG A 296 16.25 -0.75 -3.41
C ARG A 296 15.79 -0.51 -4.85
N GLY A 297 14.53 -0.69 -5.09
CA GLY A 297 13.94 -0.35 -6.35
C GLY A 297 13.93 -1.39 -7.43
N ARG A 298 13.97 -2.61 -7.06
CA ARG A 298 13.73 -3.75 -7.95
C ARG A 298 12.56 -4.60 -7.46
N ASP A 299 11.55 -3.96 -6.88
CA ASP A 299 10.40 -4.63 -6.27
C ASP A 299 9.62 -5.48 -7.29
N GLU A 300 9.49 -5.00 -8.53
CA GLU A 300 8.81 -5.75 -9.60
C GLU A 300 9.58 -7.00 -9.99
N GLU A 301 10.89 -6.89 -10.18
CA GLU A 301 11.74 -8.05 -10.46
C GLU A 301 11.74 -9.02 -9.29
N GLY A 302 11.88 -8.49 -8.06
CA GLY A 302 11.81 -9.27 -6.83
C GLY A 302 10.49 -10.02 -6.69
N SER A 303 9.36 -9.38 -6.95
CA SER A 303 8.02 -9.98 -6.87
C SER A 303 7.84 -11.12 -7.87
N ILE A 304 8.32 -10.99 -9.11
CA ILE A 304 8.26 -12.08 -10.10
C ILE A 304 9.04 -13.31 -9.61
N LEU A 305 10.25 -13.10 -9.09
CA LEU A 305 11.09 -14.19 -8.57
C LEU A 305 10.47 -14.85 -7.34
N LEU A 306 9.81 -14.09 -6.48
CA LEU A 306 9.11 -14.62 -5.31
C LEU A 306 7.89 -15.45 -5.70
N HIS A 307 7.13 -15.05 -6.73
CA HIS A 307 6.05 -15.87 -7.25
C HIS A 307 6.56 -17.19 -7.84
N GLU A 308 7.64 -17.17 -8.64
CA GLU A 308 8.27 -18.41 -9.13
C GLU A 308 8.77 -19.27 -7.96
N ALA A 309 9.37 -18.65 -6.94
CA ALA A 309 9.82 -19.36 -5.75
C ALA A 309 8.67 -20.06 -5.00
N ILE A 310 7.50 -19.42 -4.88
CA ILE A 310 6.31 -20.02 -4.26
C ILE A 310 5.86 -21.27 -5.02
N GLU A 311 5.75 -21.16 -6.35
CA GLU A 311 5.34 -22.30 -7.19
C GLU A 311 6.29 -23.50 -7.03
N LEU A 312 7.60 -23.26 -7.10
CA LEU A 312 8.61 -24.31 -6.93
C LEU A 312 8.66 -24.87 -5.49
N ALA A 313 8.43 -24.01 -4.49
CA ALA A 313 8.38 -24.43 -3.09
C ALA A 313 7.21 -25.39 -2.84
N TRP A 314 6.03 -25.11 -3.38
CA TRP A 314 4.88 -26.03 -3.28
C TRP A 314 5.11 -27.33 -4.06
N GLN A 315 5.72 -27.30 -5.25
CA GLN A 315 6.07 -28.49 -6.02
C GLN A 315 7.07 -29.38 -5.29
N SER A 316 8.00 -28.79 -4.54
CA SER A 316 9.04 -29.51 -3.78
C SER A 316 8.70 -29.74 -2.31
N SER A 317 7.50 -29.35 -1.86
CA SER A 317 7.07 -29.40 -0.45
C SER A 317 8.00 -28.62 0.51
N ASP A 318 8.61 -27.56 0.01
CA ASP A 318 9.47 -26.64 0.80
C ASP A 318 8.64 -25.50 1.39
N ARG A 319 7.82 -25.84 2.39
CA ARG A 319 6.95 -24.90 3.10
C ARG A 319 7.66 -23.64 3.59
N PRO A 320 8.85 -23.68 4.25
CA PRO A 320 9.49 -22.47 4.77
C PRO A 320 9.83 -21.44 3.69
N THR A 321 10.26 -21.92 2.50
CA THR A 321 10.52 -21.03 1.36
C THR A 321 9.23 -20.34 0.89
N ALA A 322 8.11 -21.07 0.80
CA ALA A 322 6.83 -20.49 0.42
C ALA A 322 6.35 -19.43 1.44
N VAL A 323 6.46 -19.71 2.76
CA VAL A 323 6.09 -18.78 3.83
C VAL A 323 6.92 -17.50 3.76
N THR A 324 8.24 -17.63 3.59
CA THR A 324 9.14 -16.47 3.45
C THR A 324 8.77 -15.64 2.22
N ALA A 325 8.54 -16.28 1.07
CA ALA A 325 8.21 -15.57 -0.16
C ALA A 325 6.86 -14.84 -0.08
N TYR A 326 5.82 -15.46 0.50
CA TYR A 326 4.54 -14.78 0.76
C TYR A 326 4.70 -13.59 1.71
N ARG A 327 5.52 -13.69 2.74
CA ARG A 327 5.77 -12.58 3.67
C ARG A 327 6.48 -11.43 2.97
N GLU A 328 7.46 -11.71 2.11
CA GLU A 328 8.15 -10.68 1.32
C GLU A 328 7.21 -9.98 0.34
N LEU A 329 6.36 -10.74 -0.38
CA LEU A 329 5.33 -10.14 -1.23
C LEU A 329 4.40 -9.24 -0.42
N GLY A 330 3.93 -9.71 0.75
CA GLY A 330 3.11 -8.90 1.64
C GLY A 330 3.78 -7.60 2.06
N PHE A 331 5.09 -7.60 2.32
CA PHE A 331 5.84 -6.41 2.67
C PHE A 331 5.89 -5.39 1.53
N VAL A 332 6.20 -5.83 0.29
CA VAL A 332 6.18 -4.97 -0.90
C VAL A 332 4.80 -4.33 -1.10
N GLU A 333 3.74 -5.13 -0.96
CA GLU A 333 2.37 -4.65 -1.12
C GLU A 333 1.97 -3.62 -0.05
N VAL A 334 2.46 -3.77 1.21
CA VAL A 334 2.27 -2.76 2.26
C VAL A 334 2.97 -1.45 1.88
N GLN A 335 4.21 -1.49 1.43
CA GLN A 335 4.96 -0.30 1.04
C GLN A 335 4.28 0.43 -0.13
N ALA A 336 3.81 -0.32 -1.11
CA ALA A 336 3.08 0.21 -2.26
C ALA A 336 1.66 0.70 -1.94
N GLY A 337 1.17 0.48 -0.72
CA GLY A 337 -0.17 0.91 -0.30
C GLY A 337 -1.30 -0.01 -0.75
N ARG A 338 -1.01 -1.19 -1.29
CA ARG A 338 -2.00 -2.18 -1.75
C ARG A 338 -2.42 -3.10 -0.58
N ARG A 339 -3.22 -2.54 0.34
CA ARG A 339 -3.51 -3.09 1.67
C ARG A 339 -4.17 -4.46 1.66
N ASP A 340 -5.13 -4.68 0.79
CA ASP A 340 -5.89 -5.92 0.74
C ASP A 340 -5.06 -7.05 0.09
N THR A 341 -4.28 -6.74 -0.96
CA THR A 341 -3.32 -7.67 -1.56
C THR A 341 -2.25 -8.07 -0.56
N ALA A 342 -1.73 -7.11 0.22
CA ALA A 342 -0.80 -7.37 1.30
C ALA A 342 -1.38 -8.34 2.34
N GLU A 343 -2.62 -8.09 2.80
CA GLU A 343 -3.29 -8.94 3.80
C GLU A 343 -3.55 -10.34 3.25
N ALA A 344 -3.91 -10.48 1.96
CA ALA A 344 -4.09 -11.78 1.32
C ALA A 344 -2.78 -12.60 1.29
N ALA A 345 -1.66 -12.00 0.88
CA ALA A 345 -0.37 -12.65 0.87
C ALA A 345 0.09 -13.05 2.29
N LEU A 346 -0.05 -12.13 3.27
CA LEU A 346 0.32 -12.36 4.65
C LEU A 346 -0.55 -13.41 5.34
N SER A 347 -1.85 -13.50 4.99
CA SER A 347 -2.75 -14.54 5.48
C SER A 347 -2.35 -15.92 4.95
N LYS A 348 -1.92 -16.01 3.67
CA LYS A 348 -1.36 -17.25 3.12
C LYS A 348 -0.06 -17.64 3.85
N ALA A 349 0.83 -16.67 4.13
CA ALA A 349 2.04 -16.93 4.91
C ALA A 349 1.70 -17.45 6.32
N GLU A 350 0.78 -16.80 7.04
CA GLU A 350 0.39 -17.19 8.40
C GLU A 350 -0.26 -18.56 8.48
N ALA A 351 -1.11 -18.91 7.49
CA ALA A 351 -1.78 -20.21 7.43
C ALA A 351 -0.79 -21.39 7.34
N HIS A 352 0.43 -21.15 6.87
CA HIS A 352 1.46 -22.16 6.70
C HIS A 352 2.66 -21.98 7.63
N ALA A 353 2.70 -20.92 8.44
CA ALA A 353 3.77 -20.66 9.38
C ALA A 353 3.73 -21.65 10.57
N GLU A 354 4.90 -22.20 10.96
CA GLU A 354 5.02 -23.17 12.04
C GLU A 354 5.96 -22.69 13.16
N THR A 355 6.86 -21.75 12.87
CA THR A 355 7.87 -21.29 13.82
C THR A 355 7.53 -19.92 14.40
N ASP A 356 8.04 -19.63 15.60
CA ASP A 356 7.90 -18.30 16.21
C ASP A 356 8.61 -17.22 15.38
N GLU A 357 9.70 -17.54 14.66
CA GLU A 357 10.40 -16.63 13.76
C GLU A 357 9.53 -16.23 12.57
N GLU A 358 8.94 -17.22 11.88
CA GLU A 358 8.02 -16.98 10.75
C GLU A 358 6.83 -16.13 11.20
N LEU A 359 6.19 -16.51 12.31
CA LEU A 359 5.03 -15.80 12.85
C LEU A 359 5.37 -14.38 13.31
N ALA A 360 6.53 -14.17 13.94
CA ALA A 360 6.97 -12.83 14.36
C ALA A 360 7.11 -11.89 13.16
N ALA A 361 7.76 -12.36 12.08
CA ALA A 361 7.96 -11.58 10.88
C ALA A 361 6.63 -11.25 10.18
N ILE A 362 5.73 -12.22 10.03
CA ILE A 362 4.42 -12.04 9.40
C ILE A 362 3.55 -11.06 10.20
N LEU A 363 3.42 -11.28 11.50
CA LEU A 363 2.61 -10.44 12.40
C LEU A 363 3.12 -9.00 12.45
N GLY A 364 4.43 -8.81 12.35
CA GLY A 364 5.04 -7.50 12.25
C GLY A 364 4.57 -6.75 11.00
N VAL A 365 4.64 -7.36 9.82
CA VAL A 365 4.19 -6.74 8.56
C VAL A 365 2.68 -6.51 8.55
N ARG A 366 1.88 -7.45 9.07
CA ARG A 366 0.43 -7.23 9.24
C ARG A 366 0.12 -6.07 10.18
N GLY A 367 0.90 -5.92 11.26
CA GLY A 367 0.79 -4.80 12.19
C GLY A 367 1.16 -3.46 11.54
N MET A 368 2.16 -3.43 10.67
CA MET A 368 2.50 -2.28 9.83
C MET A 368 1.32 -1.91 8.92
N ASN A 369 0.74 -2.89 8.22
CA ASN A 369 -0.41 -2.70 7.34
C ASN A 369 -1.63 -2.12 8.09
N ALA A 370 -1.95 -2.66 9.27
CA ALA A 370 -3.04 -2.17 10.11
C ALA A 370 -2.77 -0.74 10.63
N SER A 371 -1.53 -0.42 11.04
CA SER A 371 -1.14 0.93 11.47
C SER A 371 -1.27 1.96 10.35
N ASP A 372 -0.91 1.61 9.12
CA ASP A 372 -1.02 2.49 7.96
C ASP A 372 -2.47 2.77 7.57
N ARG A 373 -3.38 1.81 7.81
CA ARG A 373 -4.84 1.99 7.67
C ARG A 373 -5.46 2.82 8.79
N ALA A 374 -4.69 3.12 9.85
CA ALA A 374 -5.15 3.71 11.11
C ALA A 374 -6.09 2.78 11.92
N ASP A 375 -6.00 1.45 11.74
CA ASP A 375 -6.60 0.46 12.65
C ASP A 375 -5.64 0.19 13.81
N TYR A 376 -5.50 1.18 14.69
CA TYR A 376 -4.54 1.15 15.80
C TYR A 376 -4.77 0.00 16.80
N PRO A 377 -6.02 -0.35 17.19
CA PRO A 377 -6.24 -1.49 18.09
C PRO A 377 -5.69 -2.79 17.51
N ARG A 378 -5.96 -3.07 16.23
CA ARG A 378 -5.44 -4.25 15.53
C ARG A 378 -3.92 -4.18 15.36
N ALA A 379 -3.38 -3.01 15.00
CA ALA A 379 -1.94 -2.80 14.87
C ALA A 379 -1.21 -3.15 16.17
N PHE A 380 -1.66 -2.61 17.32
CA PHE A 380 -1.07 -2.92 18.62
C PHE A 380 -1.16 -4.40 18.98
N GLN A 381 -2.30 -5.04 18.69
CA GLN A 381 -2.46 -6.48 18.94
C GLN A 381 -1.41 -7.29 18.16
N LEU A 382 -1.32 -7.06 16.84
CA LEU A 382 -0.42 -7.80 15.96
C LEU A 382 1.06 -7.53 16.27
N LEU A 383 1.42 -6.26 16.48
CA LEU A 383 2.81 -5.88 16.78
C LEU A 383 3.29 -6.41 18.13
N ARG A 384 2.44 -6.40 19.16
CA ARG A 384 2.80 -7.00 20.47
C ARG A 384 3.00 -8.51 20.35
N GLN A 385 2.13 -9.20 19.61
CA GLN A 385 2.32 -10.62 19.33
C GLN A 385 3.62 -10.88 18.56
N SER A 386 3.96 -10.00 17.59
CA SER A 386 5.25 -10.08 16.89
C SER A 386 6.44 -9.94 17.85
N VAL A 387 6.41 -8.95 18.75
CA VAL A 387 7.46 -8.75 19.77
C VAL A 387 7.59 -9.98 20.69
N GLU A 388 6.47 -10.52 21.17
CA GLU A 388 6.46 -11.71 22.05
C GLU A 388 7.03 -12.96 21.35
N ARG A 389 6.69 -13.17 20.06
CA ARG A 389 7.22 -14.28 19.26
C ARG A 389 8.71 -14.10 18.97
N ALA A 390 9.12 -12.88 18.59
CA ALA A 390 10.51 -12.52 18.35
C ALA A 390 11.38 -12.72 19.61
N ASP A 391 10.85 -12.39 20.79
CA ASP A 391 11.56 -12.63 22.07
C ASP A 391 11.78 -14.13 22.33
N ARG A 392 10.78 -14.98 22.08
CA ARG A 392 10.90 -16.44 22.27
C ARG A 392 11.97 -17.07 21.37
N CYS A 393 12.08 -16.64 20.12
CA CYS A 393 13.11 -17.14 19.21
C CYS A 393 14.41 -16.32 19.22
N ARG A 394 14.50 -15.28 20.07
CA ARG A 394 15.65 -14.38 20.22
C ARG A 394 15.99 -13.61 18.93
N ASP A 395 14.99 -13.32 18.10
CA ASP A 395 15.14 -12.44 16.96
C ASP A 395 15.05 -10.97 17.41
N ARG A 396 16.18 -10.44 17.82
CA ARG A 396 16.32 -9.07 18.34
C ARG A 396 16.04 -8.01 17.24
N ARG A 397 16.34 -8.32 15.98
CA ARG A 397 16.07 -7.37 14.87
C ARG A 397 14.58 -7.25 14.61
N GLN A 398 13.85 -8.37 14.55
CA GLN A 398 12.41 -8.35 14.42
C GLN A 398 11.74 -7.65 15.62
N GLN A 399 12.25 -7.87 16.83
CA GLN A 399 11.78 -7.20 18.02
C GLN A 399 11.96 -5.67 17.93
N ALA A 400 13.16 -5.20 17.55
CA ALA A 400 13.46 -3.78 17.33
C ALA A 400 12.54 -3.15 16.28
N TRP A 401 12.32 -3.86 15.17
CA TRP A 401 11.48 -3.39 14.07
C TRP A 401 10.02 -3.22 14.52
N SER A 402 9.44 -4.23 15.19
CA SER A 402 8.07 -4.19 15.67
C SER A 402 7.84 -3.14 16.76
N LEU A 403 8.81 -2.95 17.68
CA LEU A 403 8.79 -1.89 18.69
C LEU A 403 8.81 -0.49 18.07
N SER A 404 9.56 -0.29 16.99
CA SER A 404 9.58 1.00 16.29
C SER A 404 8.19 1.35 15.73
N LEU A 405 7.46 0.37 15.20
CA LEU A 405 6.10 0.54 14.68
C LEU A 405 5.08 0.77 15.79
N ILE A 406 5.23 0.10 16.95
CA ILE A 406 4.45 0.40 18.16
C ILE A 406 4.69 1.84 18.58
N GLY A 407 5.96 2.28 18.62
CA GLY A 407 6.34 3.64 18.93
C GLY A 407 5.75 4.67 17.98
N ARG A 408 5.77 4.37 16.66
CA ARG A 408 5.12 5.18 15.63
C ARG A 408 3.61 5.31 15.88
N ALA A 409 2.93 4.21 16.12
CA ALA A 409 1.49 4.21 16.35
C ALA A 409 1.11 5.03 17.60
N HIS A 410 1.86 4.91 18.70
CA HIS A 410 1.67 5.75 19.89
C HIS A 410 1.98 7.23 19.61
N LEU A 411 3.02 7.54 18.81
CA LEU A 411 3.34 8.92 18.42
C LEU A 411 2.18 9.56 17.64
N LEU A 412 1.62 8.88 16.65
CA LEU A 412 0.48 9.34 15.85
C LEU A 412 -0.78 9.60 16.70
N ARG A 413 -0.97 8.80 17.75
CA ARG A 413 -2.07 8.95 18.73
C ARG A 413 -1.80 9.99 19.82
N GLY A 414 -0.60 10.61 19.84
CA GLY A 414 -0.19 11.57 20.85
C GLY A 414 0.14 10.97 22.23
N GLU A 415 0.30 9.68 22.31
CA GLU A 415 0.62 8.91 23.52
C GLU A 415 2.14 8.91 23.78
N ARG A 416 2.68 10.09 24.09
CA ARG A 416 4.13 10.39 24.09
C ARG A 416 4.96 9.49 24.99
N SER A 417 4.44 9.12 26.18
CA SER A 417 5.18 8.26 27.12
C SER A 417 5.40 6.87 26.54
N GLN A 418 4.34 6.26 26.03
CA GLN A 418 4.39 4.92 25.43
C GLN A 418 5.24 4.93 24.16
N ALA A 419 5.11 5.98 23.32
CA ALA A 419 5.95 6.17 22.15
C ALA A 419 7.44 6.24 22.53
N THR A 420 7.79 7.03 23.56
CA THR A 420 9.18 7.17 24.01
C THR A 420 9.76 5.84 24.48
N THR A 421 9.00 5.08 25.28
CA THR A 421 9.45 3.77 25.77
C THR A 421 9.74 2.83 24.61
N ALA A 422 8.78 2.62 23.70
CA ALA A 422 8.93 1.68 22.59
C ALA A 422 10.05 2.09 21.61
N VAL A 423 10.16 3.38 21.27
CA VAL A 423 11.23 3.87 20.38
C VAL A 423 12.60 3.75 21.04
N THR A 424 12.71 4.02 22.35
CA THR A 424 14.00 3.88 23.07
C THR A 424 14.46 2.43 23.08
N GLU A 425 13.59 1.50 23.44
CA GLU A 425 13.89 0.07 23.43
C GLU A 425 14.28 -0.43 22.03
N SER A 426 13.56 0.03 20.97
CA SER A 426 13.93 -0.27 19.60
C SER A 426 15.35 0.20 19.26
N ILE A 427 15.73 1.43 19.64
CA ILE A 427 17.07 1.98 19.38
C ILE A 427 18.14 1.18 20.14
N GLU A 428 17.90 0.80 21.40
CA GLU A 428 18.81 -0.01 22.20
C GLU A 428 19.12 -1.36 21.53
N LEU A 429 18.08 -2.06 21.09
CA LEU A 429 18.21 -3.33 20.35
C LEU A 429 18.94 -3.15 19.00
N VAL A 430 18.71 -2.05 18.28
CA VAL A 430 19.43 -1.74 17.04
C VAL A 430 20.93 -1.60 17.28
N TYR A 431 21.34 -0.96 18.40
CA TYR A 431 22.75 -0.85 18.76
C TYR A 431 23.35 -2.18 19.21
N GLU A 432 22.63 -2.97 20.02
CA GLU A 432 23.05 -4.31 20.44
C GLU A 432 23.33 -5.22 19.24
N GLU A 433 22.41 -5.22 18.26
CA GLU A 433 22.50 -6.02 17.04
C GLU A 433 23.40 -5.41 15.96
N ARG A 434 23.98 -4.24 16.20
CA ARG A 434 24.78 -3.48 15.22
C ARG A 434 24.06 -3.28 13.87
N TRP A 435 22.73 -3.17 13.93
CA TRP A 435 21.90 -3.04 12.74
C TRP A 435 21.77 -1.57 12.28
N MET A 436 22.92 -0.99 11.90
CA MET A 436 23.02 0.45 11.60
C MET A 436 22.17 0.88 10.41
N ALA A 437 21.88 -0.04 9.47
CA ALA A 437 21.03 0.24 8.32
C ALA A 437 19.58 0.58 8.70
N PHE A 438 19.10 0.14 9.85
CA PHE A 438 17.74 0.44 10.34
C PHE A 438 17.70 1.67 11.27
N LEU A 439 18.82 2.08 11.82
CA LEU A 439 18.92 3.13 12.84
C LEU A 439 18.25 4.46 12.47
N PRO A 440 18.32 4.96 11.21
CA PRO A 440 17.70 6.25 10.85
C PRO A 440 16.20 6.31 11.16
N TRP A 441 15.47 5.21 10.97
CA TRP A 441 14.03 5.16 11.20
C TRP A 441 13.62 5.44 12.64
N PRO A 442 14.03 4.64 13.66
CA PRO A 442 13.66 4.93 15.03
C PRO A 442 14.27 6.25 15.56
N GLN A 443 15.41 6.71 15.02
CA GLN A 443 15.97 8.02 15.35
C GLN A 443 15.09 9.18 14.91
N THR A 444 14.46 9.12 13.72
CA THR A 444 13.52 10.16 13.30
C THR A 444 12.29 10.23 14.20
N LEU A 445 11.75 9.08 14.61
CA LEU A 445 10.63 9.01 15.56
C LEU A 445 11.02 9.60 16.93
N ARG A 446 12.24 9.29 17.40
CA ARG A 446 12.76 9.84 18.67
C ARG A 446 12.91 11.35 18.59
N ALA A 447 13.45 11.86 17.50
CA ALA A 447 13.61 13.30 17.31
C ALA A 447 12.26 14.04 17.29
N GLU A 448 11.21 13.48 16.70
CA GLU A 448 9.86 14.06 16.75
C GLU A 448 9.33 14.14 18.19
N LEU A 449 9.57 13.11 19.01
CA LEU A 449 9.24 13.12 20.43
C LEU A 449 10.02 14.18 21.20
N ASP A 450 11.32 14.34 20.94
CA ASP A 450 12.16 15.36 21.55
C ASP A 450 11.76 16.77 21.11
N LEU A 451 11.37 17.00 19.84
CA LEU A 451 10.77 18.23 19.36
C LEU A 451 9.47 18.54 20.12
N ALA A 452 8.58 17.55 20.27
CA ALA A 452 7.35 17.72 21.01
C ALA A 452 7.57 18.02 22.50
N ALA A 453 8.68 17.57 23.06
CA ALA A 453 9.12 17.86 24.44
C ALA A 453 9.89 19.19 24.59
N GLY A 454 10.11 19.95 23.49
CA GLY A 454 10.84 21.21 23.52
C GLY A 454 12.37 21.06 23.48
N LYS A 455 12.92 19.87 23.26
CA LYS A 455 14.36 19.56 23.24
C LYS A 455 14.93 19.74 21.83
N SER A 456 14.83 20.94 21.26
CA SER A 456 15.14 21.20 19.85
C SER A 456 16.60 20.90 19.47
N GLU A 457 17.58 21.12 20.37
CA GLU A 457 19.00 20.86 20.08
C GLU A 457 19.31 19.35 20.02
N VAL A 458 18.73 18.57 20.94
CA VAL A 458 18.88 17.10 20.93
C VAL A 458 18.23 16.51 19.65
N ALA A 459 17.06 17.03 19.28
CA ALA A 459 16.39 16.63 18.05
C ALA A 459 17.23 16.98 16.81
N ALA A 460 17.86 18.16 16.77
CA ALA A 460 18.72 18.57 15.67
C ALA A 460 19.88 17.60 15.45
N GLU A 461 20.66 17.30 16.50
CA GLU A 461 21.78 16.35 16.40
C GLU A 461 21.34 14.95 15.96
N THR A 462 20.17 14.51 16.44
CA THR A 462 19.63 13.19 16.09
C THR A 462 19.20 13.14 14.62
N LEU A 463 18.50 14.19 14.13
CA LEU A 463 18.03 14.28 12.75
C LEU A 463 19.18 14.42 11.76
N GLU A 464 20.20 15.22 12.07
CA GLU A 464 21.38 15.36 11.21
C GLU A 464 22.12 14.02 11.05
N ARG A 465 22.31 13.27 12.14
CA ARG A 465 22.89 11.92 12.08
C ARG A 465 22.02 10.96 11.28
N ALA A 466 20.71 10.95 11.52
CA ALA A 466 19.78 10.10 10.78
C ALA A 466 19.81 10.43 9.27
N TRP A 467 19.81 11.71 8.92
CA TRP A 467 19.91 12.18 7.53
C TRP A 467 21.19 11.69 6.85
N HIS A 468 22.35 11.95 7.46
CA HIS A 468 23.63 11.54 6.87
C HIS A 468 23.75 10.03 6.69
N LEU A 469 23.28 9.26 7.69
CA LEU A 469 23.28 7.80 7.59
C LEU A 469 22.31 7.30 6.53
N ALA A 470 21.11 7.87 6.44
CA ALA A 470 20.13 7.53 5.40
C ALA A 470 20.67 7.78 3.99
N CYS A 471 21.35 8.93 3.79
CA CYS A 471 22.00 9.26 2.51
C CYS A 471 23.12 8.27 2.16
N GLN A 472 23.93 7.86 3.14
CA GLN A 472 24.96 6.83 2.91
C GLN A 472 24.39 5.48 2.52
N LEU A 473 23.22 5.14 3.08
CA LEU A 473 22.48 3.91 2.77
C LEU A 473 21.72 4.01 1.46
N ASN A 474 21.56 5.21 0.90
CA ASN A 474 20.74 5.51 -0.27
C ASN A 474 19.27 5.02 -0.08
N ASP A 475 18.72 5.18 1.13
CA ASP A 475 17.38 4.75 1.50
C ASP A 475 16.39 5.91 1.41
N ALA A 476 15.59 5.93 0.34
CA ALA A 476 14.64 7.01 0.05
C ALA A 476 13.62 7.24 1.18
N CYS A 477 13.19 6.17 1.84
CA CYS A 477 12.24 6.24 2.95
C CYS A 477 12.86 6.97 4.16
N TRP A 478 14.06 6.54 4.58
CA TRP A 478 14.75 7.14 5.72
C TRP A 478 15.21 8.57 5.43
N GLU A 479 15.69 8.84 4.21
CA GLU A 479 16.03 10.19 3.74
C GLU A 479 14.80 11.11 3.83
N GLY A 480 13.65 10.67 3.29
CA GLY A 480 12.40 11.44 3.31
C GLY A 480 11.93 11.76 4.73
N MET A 481 11.98 10.79 5.65
CA MET A 481 11.59 10.99 7.04
C MET A 481 12.56 11.90 7.81
N ALA A 482 13.86 11.75 7.62
CA ALA A 482 14.85 12.61 8.26
C ALA A 482 14.74 14.07 7.77
N ALA A 483 14.62 14.28 6.45
CA ALA A 483 14.39 15.60 5.87
C ALA A 483 13.09 16.24 6.37
N ARG A 484 11.99 15.47 6.47
CA ARG A 484 10.74 15.94 7.08
C ARG A 484 10.96 16.38 8.53
N GLY A 485 11.68 15.60 9.32
CA GLY A 485 12.03 15.95 10.70
C GLY A 485 12.82 17.26 10.79
N LEU A 486 13.82 17.47 9.90
CA LEU A 486 14.58 18.74 9.79
C LEU A 486 13.68 19.90 9.37
N GLY A 487 12.69 19.66 8.50
CA GLY A 487 11.65 20.66 8.17
C GLY A 487 10.84 21.06 9.39
N LEU A 488 10.36 20.11 10.19
CA LEU A 488 9.64 20.38 11.44
C LEU A 488 10.48 21.12 12.47
N LEU A 489 11.77 20.78 12.61
CA LEU A 489 12.73 21.48 13.48
C LEU A 489 12.84 22.95 13.10
N ASN A 490 13.08 23.24 11.82
CA ASN A 490 13.26 24.61 11.33
C ASN A 490 11.93 25.40 11.42
N THR A 491 10.78 24.76 11.18
CA THR A 491 9.47 25.40 11.43
C THR A 491 9.35 25.84 12.90
N LYS A 492 9.75 24.98 13.84
CA LYS A 492 9.69 25.27 15.28
C LYS A 492 10.67 26.37 15.71
N ARG A 493 11.79 26.51 15.00
CA ARG A 493 12.76 27.61 15.20
C ARG A 493 12.34 28.91 14.54
N GLY A 494 11.27 28.93 13.73
CA GLY A 494 10.84 30.09 12.94
C GLY A 494 11.65 30.33 11.68
N GLU A 495 12.51 29.36 11.28
CA GLU A 495 13.38 29.42 10.11
C GLU A 495 12.63 28.90 8.87
N HIS A 496 11.60 29.63 8.45
CA HIS A 496 10.63 29.16 7.47
C HIS A 496 11.22 28.79 6.09
N ASP A 497 12.19 29.58 5.60
CA ASP A 497 12.84 29.29 4.31
C ASP A 497 13.65 27.97 4.33
N MET A 498 14.28 27.70 5.47
CA MET A 498 14.98 26.42 5.66
C MET A 498 14.00 25.27 5.83
N ALA A 499 12.90 25.48 6.55
CA ALA A 499 11.83 24.49 6.68
C ALA A 499 11.29 24.08 5.31
N ASP A 500 11.04 25.06 4.40
CA ASP A 500 10.55 24.78 3.05
C ASP A 500 11.54 23.98 2.21
N ARG A 501 12.82 24.33 2.28
CA ARG A 501 13.87 23.57 1.57
C ARG A 501 13.91 22.12 2.03
N TRP A 502 13.87 21.87 3.34
CA TRP A 502 13.87 20.54 3.89
C TRP A 502 12.61 19.75 3.55
N LEU A 503 11.44 20.39 3.59
CA LEU A 503 10.18 19.74 3.22
C LEU A 503 10.10 19.45 1.71
N ALA A 504 10.64 20.33 0.86
CA ALA A 504 10.76 20.07 -0.56
C ALA A 504 11.73 18.90 -0.83
N GLU A 505 12.87 18.85 -0.13
CA GLU A 505 13.80 17.72 -0.20
C GLU A 505 13.13 16.41 0.27
N ALA A 506 12.36 16.44 1.37
CA ALA A 506 11.61 15.29 1.85
C ALA A 506 10.62 14.77 0.80
N ALA A 507 9.91 15.67 0.09
CA ALA A 507 9.00 15.31 -0.98
C ALA A 507 9.75 14.63 -2.15
N VAL A 508 10.87 15.20 -2.60
CA VAL A 508 11.69 14.62 -3.67
C VAL A 508 12.21 13.23 -3.27
N ARG A 509 12.68 13.05 -2.03
CA ARG A 509 13.19 11.75 -1.56
C ARG A 509 12.08 10.72 -1.45
N SER A 510 10.95 11.06 -0.84
CA SER A 510 9.83 10.14 -0.64
C SER A 510 9.09 9.76 -1.93
N THR A 511 9.30 10.48 -3.03
CA THR A 511 8.76 10.17 -4.36
C THR A 511 9.77 9.50 -5.28
N ARG A 512 11.03 9.36 -4.83
CA ARG A 512 12.06 8.71 -5.63
C ARG A 512 11.64 7.27 -5.94
N VAL A 513 11.43 6.99 -7.22
CA VAL A 513 11.21 5.64 -7.70
C VAL A 513 12.60 4.98 -7.76
N PRO A 514 12.70 3.78 -7.32
CA PRO A 514 11.66 2.78 -7.13
C PRO A 514 11.40 2.34 -5.68
N ASP A 515 12.02 2.93 -4.70
CA ASP A 515 11.86 2.56 -3.28
C ASP A 515 10.88 3.52 -2.60
N ARG A 516 9.58 3.41 -2.97
CA ARG A 516 8.55 4.32 -2.53
C ARG A 516 7.68 3.70 -1.44
N TYR A 517 7.85 4.11 -0.18
CA TYR A 517 6.89 3.80 0.86
C TYR A 517 5.79 4.87 0.86
N GLN A 518 4.62 4.53 0.32
CA GLN A 518 3.50 5.48 0.12
C GLN A 518 3.04 6.18 1.40
N TRP A 519 3.11 5.50 2.55
CA TRP A 519 2.79 6.10 3.83
C TRP A 519 3.72 7.27 4.18
N VAL A 520 5.03 7.11 3.93
CA VAL A 520 6.01 8.19 4.17
C VAL A 520 5.72 9.39 3.28
N HIS A 521 5.47 9.16 1.99
CA HIS A 521 5.14 10.25 1.07
C HIS A 521 3.89 11.00 1.50
N ALA A 522 2.80 10.31 1.84
CA ALA A 522 1.58 10.91 2.31
C ALA A 522 1.78 11.71 3.62
N HIS A 523 2.65 11.22 4.52
CA HIS A 523 2.97 11.90 5.78
C HIS A 523 3.84 13.16 5.57
N VAL A 524 4.72 13.15 4.59
CA VAL A 524 5.46 14.35 4.13
C VAL A 524 4.50 15.40 3.59
N LEU A 525 3.56 15.00 2.73
CA LEU A 525 2.53 15.89 2.18
C LEU A 525 1.68 16.55 3.28
N ASP A 526 1.22 15.78 4.27
CA ASP A 526 0.46 16.31 5.42
C ASP A 526 1.25 17.41 6.17
N THR A 527 2.56 17.20 6.34
CA THR A 527 3.44 18.19 6.97
C THR A 527 3.61 19.44 6.11
N MET A 528 3.82 19.29 4.80
CA MET A 528 3.93 20.42 3.87
C MET A 528 2.65 21.26 3.83
N ILE A 529 1.49 20.60 3.80
CA ILE A 529 0.19 21.28 3.82
C ILE A 529 0.04 22.10 5.10
N SER A 530 0.35 21.51 6.26
CA SER A 530 0.29 22.21 7.54
C SER A 530 1.18 23.45 7.54
N SER A 531 2.43 23.32 7.08
CA SER A 531 3.37 24.44 6.96
C SER A 531 2.88 25.54 6.00
N ALA A 532 2.32 25.16 4.85
CA ALA A 532 1.79 26.10 3.87
C ALA A 532 0.58 26.88 4.42
N LEU A 533 -0.34 26.18 5.10
CA LEU A 533 -1.52 26.79 5.72
C LEU A 533 -1.16 27.74 6.87
N ASP A 534 -0.19 27.40 7.71
CA ASP A 534 0.28 28.25 8.82
C ASP A 534 0.88 29.58 8.32
N ARG A 535 1.35 29.62 7.07
CA ARG A 535 1.87 30.82 6.39
C ARG A 535 0.90 31.50 5.44
N GLY A 536 -0.33 31.01 5.34
CA GLY A 536 -1.36 31.58 4.47
C GLY A 536 -1.15 31.30 2.98
N SER A 537 -0.31 30.34 2.59
CA SER A 537 -0.06 29.92 1.20
C SER A 537 -1.18 28.99 0.71
N ASN A 538 -2.42 29.49 0.62
CA ASN A 538 -3.62 28.70 0.36
C ASN A 538 -3.62 28.01 -1.01
N GLU A 539 -3.03 28.63 -2.04
CA GLU A 539 -2.97 28.04 -3.39
C GLU A 539 -2.10 26.79 -3.41
N LEU A 540 -0.88 26.87 -2.85
CA LEU A 540 0.02 25.73 -2.68
C LEU A 540 -0.62 24.64 -1.83
N ALA A 541 -1.20 25.02 -0.67
CA ALA A 541 -1.90 24.09 0.20
C ALA A 541 -3.02 23.35 -0.57
N GLY A 542 -3.82 24.07 -1.38
CA GLY A 542 -4.90 23.48 -2.17
C GLY A 542 -4.41 22.42 -3.18
N ALA A 543 -3.27 22.64 -3.85
CA ALA A 543 -2.67 21.66 -4.74
C ALA A 543 -2.21 20.41 -3.97
N LEU A 544 -1.46 20.60 -2.88
CA LEU A 544 -0.97 19.50 -2.05
C LEU A 544 -2.10 18.70 -1.38
N ILE A 545 -3.19 19.35 -0.96
CA ILE A 545 -4.37 18.69 -0.38
C ILE A 545 -5.00 17.72 -1.40
N ARG A 546 -5.13 18.12 -2.66
CA ARG A 546 -5.65 17.21 -3.70
C ARG A 546 -4.76 15.99 -3.89
N THR A 547 -3.45 16.18 -3.94
CA THR A 547 -2.48 15.07 -4.04
C THR A 547 -2.58 14.14 -2.83
N LEU A 548 -2.61 14.69 -1.61
CA LEU A 548 -2.75 13.89 -0.38
C LEU A 548 -4.07 13.11 -0.36
N ALA A 549 -5.19 13.75 -0.71
CA ALA A 549 -6.50 13.11 -0.71
C ALA A 549 -6.56 11.93 -1.68
N THR A 550 -6.04 12.10 -2.90
CA THR A 550 -5.97 11.03 -3.90
C THR A 550 -5.07 9.88 -3.43
N LEU A 551 -3.85 10.19 -2.97
CA LEU A 551 -2.90 9.18 -2.50
C LEU A 551 -3.46 8.41 -1.29
N ALA A 552 -3.96 9.12 -0.29
CA ALA A 552 -4.49 8.51 0.92
C ALA A 552 -5.73 7.62 0.63
N ALA A 553 -6.61 8.05 -0.29
CA ALA A 553 -7.75 7.26 -0.70
C ALA A 553 -7.33 5.99 -1.47
N ARG A 554 -6.38 6.09 -2.41
CA ARG A 554 -5.85 4.93 -3.15
C ARG A 554 -5.19 3.90 -2.24
N CYS A 555 -4.50 4.35 -1.20
CA CYS A 555 -3.74 3.50 -0.28
C CYS A 555 -4.51 3.16 1.01
N ASP A 556 -5.81 3.45 1.11
CA ASP A 556 -6.66 3.26 2.31
C ASP A 556 -6.00 3.77 3.60
N MET A 557 -5.41 4.98 3.55
CA MET A 557 -4.81 5.65 4.70
C MET A 557 -5.85 6.52 5.40
N ARG A 558 -6.75 5.90 6.14
CA ARG A 558 -7.99 6.50 6.67
C ARG A 558 -7.76 7.78 7.48
N GLU A 559 -6.75 7.82 8.35
CA GLU A 559 -6.41 9.05 9.08
C GLU A 559 -6.01 10.20 8.17
N LEU A 560 -5.18 9.93 7.14
CA LEU A 560 -4.72 10.96 6.22
C LEU A 560 -5.84 11.45 5.28
N ILE A 561 -6.84 10.62 4.98
CA ILE A 561 -8.07 11.06 4.32
C ILE A 561 -8.80 12.08 5.20
N VAL A 562 -8.96 11.80 6.48
CA VAL A 562 -9.59 12.73 7.44
C VAL A 562 -8.79 14.02 7.57
N ARG A 563 -7.45 13.93 7.65
CA ARG A 563 -6.56 15.09 7.69
C ARG A 563 -6.67 15.97 6.44
N ALA A 564 -6.76 15.36 5.26
CA ALA A 564 -6.99 16.09 4.01
C ALA A 564 -8.30 16.90 4.04
N HIS A 565 -9.38 16.34 4.60
CA HIS A 565 -10.63 17.09 4.81
C HIS A 565 -10.50 18.19 5.87
N LEU A 566 -9.77 17.98 6.95
CA LEU A 566 -9.48 19.03 7.94
C LEU A 566 -8.66 20.17 7.32
N HIS A 567 -7.70 19.87 6.46
CA HIS A 567 -6.95 20.89 5.72
C HIS A 567 -7.86 21.66 4.75
N ARG A 568 -8.78 21.01 4.04
CA ARG A 568 -9.80 21.69 3.23
C ARG A 568 -10.70 22.61 4.07
N TYR A 569 -11.09 22.17 5.26
CA TYR A 569 -11.85 23.02 6.18
C TYR A 569 -11.06 24.29 6.55
N ARG A 570 -9.75 24.18 6.82
CA ARG A 570 -8.86 25.33 7.11
C ARG A 570 -8.72 26.28 5.90
N THR A 571 -8.90 25.84 4.68
CA THR A 571 -8.94 26.70 3.47
C THR A 571 -10.30 27.35 3.22
N GLY A 572 -11.30 27.12 4.09
CA GLY A 572 -12.62 27.74 4.03
C GLY A 572 -13.76 26.85 3.54
N ASP A 573 -13.47 25.58 3.17
CA ASP A 573 -14.50 24.59 2.79
C ASP A 573 -15.20 24.03 4.04
N ARG A 574 -16.30 24.71 4.45
CA ARG A 574 -17.05 24.32 5.65
C ARG A 574 -17.66 22.93 5.58
N ALA A 575 -18.01 22.44 4.39
CA ALA A 575 -18.59 21.10 4.20
C ALA A 575 -17.58 19.99 4.52
N ALA A 576 -16.28 20.26 4.32
CA ALA A 576 -15.22 19.30 4.57
C ALA A 576 -15.15 18.85 6.05
N LEU A 577 -15.55 19.69 7.01
CA LEU A 577 -15.58 19.30 8.43
C LEU A 577 -16.61 18.17 8.69
N THR A 578 -17.75 18.23 8.04
CA THR A 578 -18.78 17.20 8.15
C THR A 578 -18.27 15.86 7.59
N SER A 579 -17.60 15.91 6.43
CA SER A 579 -16.94 14.73 5.84
C SER A 579 -15.86 14.16 6.77
N ALA A 580 -15.00 15.02 7.32
CA ALA A 580 -13.96 14.62 8.27
C ALA A 580 -14.54 13.91 9.49
N ARG A 581 -15.60 14.47 10.09
CA ARG A 581 -16.27 13.86 11.25
C ARG A 581 -16.88 12.50 10.95
N LEU A 582 -17.47 12.34 9.77
CA LEU A 582 -18.06 11.08 9.36
C LEU A 582 -17.00 10.00 9.19
N LEU A 583 -15.92 10.30 8.46
CA LEU A 583 -14.84 9.35 8.16
C LEU A 583 -14.01 8.99 9.40
N ALA A 584 -13.95 9.89 10.40
CA ALA A 584 -13.20 9.64 11.63
C ALA A 584 -13.91 8.76 12.65
N GLN A 585 -15.19 8.42 12.47
CA GLN A 585 -15.98 7.69 13.48
C GLN A 585 -15.41 6.32 13.84
N ASP A 586 -14.75 5.68 12.89
CA ASP A 586 -14.18 4.34 13.05
C ASP A 586 -12.66 4.36 13.34
N ILE A 587 -12.06 5.55 13.56
CA ILE A 587 -10.63 5.70 13.82
C ILE A 587 -10.41 6.00 15.30
N ASP A 588 -9.79 5.05 16.01
CA ASP A 588 -9.39 5.24 17.41
C ASP A 588 -8.09 6.05 17.51
N ASN A 589 -8.21 7.38 17.36
CA ASN A 589 -7.09 8.32 17.52
C ASN A 589 -7.51 9.55 18.34
N PRO A 590 -6.99 9.70 19.60
CA PRO A 590 -7.31 10.85 20.46
C PRO A 590 -6.92 12.21 19.85
N VAL A 591 -5.79 12.28 19.13
CA VAL A 591 -5.34 13.52 18.47
C VAL A 591 -6.35 13.94 17.42
N LEU A 592 -6.78 13.00 16.58
CA LEU A 592 -7.77 13.25 15.54
C LEU A 592 -9.12 13.69 16.15
N THR A 593 -9.56 13.02 17.20
CA THR A 593 -10.79 13.38 17.93
C THR A 593 -10.73 14.82 18.47
N ASN A 594 -9.59 15.25 19.00
CA ASN A 594 -9.41 16.61 19.49
C ASN A 594 -9.42 17.64 18.35
N LEU A 595 -8.75 17.35 17.22
CA LEU A 595 -8.77 18.22 16.05
C LEU A 595 -10.17 18.43 15.45
N LEU A 596 -11.05 17.44 15.56
CA LEU A 596 -12.44 17.52 15.06
C LEU A 596 -13.39 18.28 16.00
N ARG A 597 -12.97 18.50 17.25
CA ARG A 597 -13.73 19.29 18.26
C ARG A 597 -13.34 20.77 18.27
N ALA A 598 -12.10 21.05 17.89
CA ALA A 598 -11.55 22.42 17.79
C ALA A 598 -12.10 23.15 16.55
#